data_0c0a305cf4ed7145071efaf9ce625669
#
_entry.id   0c0a305cf4ed7145071efaf9ce625669
#
_cell.length_a   1.000
_cell.length_b   1.000
_cell.length_c   1.000
_cell.angle_alpha   90.00
_cell.angle_beta   90.00
_cell.angle_gamma   90.00
#
_symmetry.space_group_name_H-M   'P 1'
#
loop_
_entity.id
_entity.type
_entity.pdbx_description
1 polymer ?
#
loop_
_entity_poly.entity_id
_entity_poly.type
_entity_poly.pdbx_seq_one_letter_code
_entity_poly.pdbx_strand_id
1 'polypeptide(L)'
;MIYFKIGDTIIMAKKNEEFVQQITSRDVDFPQWYTDVVLKTNLVDYSLVRGCMVLKPYGYAIWELIQSELDRRFKETGHQNAYFPLLIPESLLKKEAEHVEGFAPEVLWVTEGGTEKLTERLAIRPTSETIICSMYSKWVQSYRDLPLLYNQWANVVRWEKTTRPFLRTAEFLWQEGHTIHATMEEAETETIKMLNVYREFCENVLAMPVTSGRKTENEKFAGAVDTYSIEALMHDGKALQAGTSHFLGQHFSKVYDIKFLDKDGKQKYAWQTSWGVTTRLIGGLI
;
A
#
# COMPACT_ATOMS: atom_id res chain seq x y z
N MET A 1 29.62 33.24 -5.38
CA MET A 1 30.67 33.86 -4.58
C MET A 1 30.00 34.97 -3.80
N ILE A 2 29.91 34.82 -2.48
CA ILE A 2 29.25 35.84 -1.63
C ILE A 2 30.36 36.58 -0.88
N TYR A 3 30.39 37.93 -1.01
CA TYR A 3 31.37 38.77 -0.35
C TYR A 3 30.73 39.46 0.87
N PHE A 4 31.34 39.30 2.02
CA PHE A 4 31.02 40.10 3.21
C PHE A 4 32.13 41.13 3.48
N LYS A 5 31.78 42.38 3.58
CA LYS A 5 32.70 43.45 3.97
C LYS A 5 32.46 43.81 5.44
N ILE A 6 33.48 43.58 6.27
CA ILE A 6 33.49 44.00 7.67
C ILE A 6 34.70 44.92 7.83
N GLY A 7 34.45 46.25 7.91
CA GLY A 7 35.51 47.28 7.86
C GLY A 7 36.23 47.27 6.50
N ASP A 8 37.54 47.47 6.49
CA ASP A 8 38.36 47.46 5.29
C ASP A 8 38.88 46.05 4.90
N THR A 9 38.43 45.01 5.58
CA THR A 9 38.85 43.65 5.29
C THR A 9 37.79 42.89 4.49
N ILE A 10 38.16 42.44 3.30
CA ILE A 10 37.34 41.56 2.48
C ILE A 10 37.59 40.12 2.94
N ILE A 11 36.63 39.49 3.59
CA ILE A 11 36.67 38.09 3.90
C ILE A 11 36.08 37.32 2.71
N MET A 12 36.92 36.60 1.99
CA MET A 12 36.46 35.60 1.02
C MET A 12 35.84 34.43 1.77
N ALA A 13 34.54 34.29 1.72
CA ALA A 13 33.93 33.03 2.05
C ALA A 13 34.37 32.00 0.99
N LYS A 14 35.25 31.08 1.34
CA LYS A 14 35.49 29.90 0.50
C LYS A 14 34.13 29.28 0.20
N LYS A 15 33.84 29.06 -1.09
CA LYS A 15 32.74 28.21 -1.51
C LYS A 15 32.95 26.91 -0.74
N ASN A 16 32.01 26.53 0.10
CA ASN A 16 32.08 25.24 0.80
C ASN A 16 32.40 24.20 -0.27
N GLU A 17 33.58 23.58 -0.21
CA GLU A 17 33.85 22.35 -0.94
C GLU A 17 32.74 21.41 -0.55
N GLU A 18 32.03 20.84 -1.52
CA GLU A 18 30.92 19.95 -1.27
C GLU A 18 31.38 18.85 -0.31
N PHE A 19 30.89 18.91 0.93
CA PHE A 19 31.27 17.97 1.99
C PHE A 19 30.86 16.53 1.62
N VAL A 20 29.91 16.39 0.69
CA VAL A 20 29.40 15.10 0.21
C VAL A 20 29.67 14.98 -1.29
N GLN A 21 30.74 14.27 -1.66
CA GLN A 21 31.15 14.06 -3.06
C GLN A 21 30.42 12.90 -3.76
N GLN A 22 29.65 12.09 -3.04
CA GLN A 22 29.05 10.85 -3.57
C GLN A 22 27.53 10.89 -3.72
N ILE A 23 26.90 11.97 -3.40
CA ILE A 23 25.45 12.15 -3.50
C ILE A 23 25.18 13.39 -4.34
N THR A 24 24.34 13.25 -5.35
CA THR A 24 23.89 14.36 -6.20
C THR A 24 23.22 15.42 -5.35
N SER A 25 23.41 16.70 -5.67
CA SER A 25 22.72 17.78 -4.96
C SER A 25 21.21 17.69 -5.20
N ARG A 26 20.42 17.76 -4.13
CA ARG A 26 18.96 17.72 -4.18
C ARG A 26 18.35 18.80 -5.06
N ASP A 27 18.95 20.00 -5.06
CA ASP A 27 18.46 21.14 -5.82
C ASP A 27 18.85 21.09 -7.32
N VAL A 28 19.78 20.17 -7.69
CA VAL A 28 20.20 19.95 -9.08
C VAL A 28 19.41 18.84 -9.73
N ASP A 29 19.27 17.71 -9.05
CA ASP A 29 18.53 16.54 -9.54
C ASP A 29 17.95 15.78 -8.34
N PHE A 30 16.72 16.11 -7.96
CA PHE A 30 16.02 15.47 -6.85
C PHE A 30 15.83 13.96 -7.06
N PRO A 31 15.41 13.45 -8.23
CA PRO A 31 15.31 12.02 -8.49
C PRO A 31 16.61 11.25 -8.28
N GLN A 32 17.75 11.79 -8.73
CA GLN A 32 19.05 11.17 -8.55
C GLN A 32 19.51 11.27 -7.09
N TRP A 33 19.35 12.44 -6.46
CA TRP A 33 19.62 12.60 -5.04
C TRP A 33 18.89 11.55 -4.20
N TYR A 34 17.60 11.36 -4.43
CA TYR A 34 16.80 10.36 -3.72
C TYR A 34 17.40 8.95 -3.88
N THR A 35 17.74 8.57 -5.11
CA THR A 35 18.32 7.26 -5.38
C THR A 35 19.67 7.09 -4.70
N ASP A 36 20.53 8.11 -4.78
CA ASP A 36 21.85 8.11 -4.15
C ASP A 36 21.71 7.97 -2.61
N VAL A 37 20.83 8.72 -1.99
CA VAL A 37 20.58 8.64 -0.53
C VAL A 37 20.18 7.21 -0.16
N VAL A 38 19.18 6.65 -0.80
CA VAL A 38 18.65 5.32 -0.48
C VAL A 38 19.73 4.22 -0.59
N LEU A 39 20.55 4.27 -1.64
CA LEU A 39 21.61 3.28 -1.88
C LEU A 39 22.82 3.50 -0.97
N LYS A 40 23.30 4.75 -0.86
CA LYS A 40 24.54 5.07 -0.12
C LYS A 40 24.38 4.97 1.40
N THR A 41 23.17 5.14 1.92
CA THR A 41 22.87 4.94 3.34
C THR A 41 22.58 3.48 3.71
N ASN A 42 22.73 2.54 2.74
CA ASN A 42 22.48 1.12 2.96
C ASN A 42 21.04 0.78 3.38
N LEU A 43 20.06 1.51 2.92
CA LEU A 43 18.65 1.20 3.15
C LEU A 43 18.18 0.03 2.27
N VAL A 44 18.54 0.07 0.97
CA VAL A 44 18.23 -0.99 0.01
C VAL A 44 19.41 -1.24 -0.94
N ASP A 45 19.29 -2.33 -1.70
CA ASP A 45 20.15 -2.62 -2.86
C ASP A 45 19.29 -3.23 -3.97
N TYR A 46 19.78 -3.16 -5.21
CA TYR A 46 19.14 -3.82 -6.35
C TYR A 46 19.30 -5.33 -6.26
N SER A 47 18.21 -6.06 -6.50
CA SER A 47 18.32 -7.51 -6.65
C SER A 47 18.68 -7.89 -8.09
N LEU A 48 18.89 -9.19 -8.31
CA LEU A 48 19.11 -9.74 -9.66
C LEU A 48 17.84 -9.75 -10.51
N VAL A 49 16.66 -9.62 -9.88
CA VAL A 49 15.38 -9.52 -10.57
C VAL A 49 15.04 -8.04 -10.74
N ARG A 50 14.87 -7.64 -11.99
CA ARG A 50 14.56 -6.24 -12.32
C ARG A 50 13.34 -5.74 -11.55
N GLY A 51 13.48 -4.60 -10.90
CA GLY A 51 12.41 -3.94 -10.16
C GLY A 51 12.18 -4.47 -8.75
N CYS A 52 12.82 -5.58 -8.38
CA CYS A 52 12.82 -6.07 -7.01
C CYS A 52 14.03 -5.53 -6.26
N MET A 53 13.82 -5.14 -5.00
CA MET A 53 14.85 -4.55 -4.14
C MET A 53 15.14 -5.45 -2.95
N VAL A 54 16.38 -5.45 -2.51
CA VAL A 54 16.77 -6.03 -1.23
C VAL A 54 16.66 -4.93 -0.17
N LEU A 55 15.75 -5.05 0.77
CA LEU A 55 15.73 -4.20 1.95
C LEU A 55 16.86 -4.67 2.87
N LYS A 56 17.88 -3.82 3.02
CA LYS A 56 19.03 -4.12 3.90
C LYS A 56 18.61 -3.96 5.37
N PRO A 57 19.37 -4.50 6.33
CA PRO A 57 18.95 -4.51 7.74
C PRO A 57 18.51 -3.15 8.27
N TYR A 58 19.17 -2.07 7.88
CA TYR A 58 18.81 -0.72 8.32
C TYR A 58 17.47 -0.25 7.73
N GLY A 59 17.26 -0.46 6.43
CA GLY A 59 15.97 -0.16 5.79
C GLY A 59 14.84 -1.05 6.28
N TYR A 60 15.14 -2.33 6.54
CA TYR A 60 14.15 -3.27 7.05
C TYR A 60 13.75 -2.95 8.51
N ALA A 61 14.69 -2.52 9.35
CA ALA A 61 14.40 -2.09 10.72
C ALA A 61 13.42 -0.90 10.76
N ILE A 62 13.50 0.04 9.81
CA ILE A 62 12.50 1.12 9.70
C ILE A 62 11.12 0.52 9.40
N TRP A 63 11.04 -0.47 8.50
CA TRP A 63 9.79 -1.16 8.20
C TRP A 63 9.23 -1.91 9.42
N GLU A 64 10.06 -2.60 10.19
CA GLU A 64 9.64 -3.28 11.41
C GLU A 64 9.04 -2.31 12.44
N LEU A 65 9.62 -1.12 12.59
CA LEU A 65 9.08 -0.07 13.47
C LEU A 65 7.72 0.45 12.97
N ILE A 66 7.59 0.70 11.66
CA ILE A 66 6.31 1.08 11.03
C ILE A 66 5.26 -0.01 11.26
N GLN A 67 5.63 -1.27 11.00
CA GLN A 67 4.76 -2.42 11.20
C GLN A 67 4.32 -2.55 12.65
N SER A 68 5.24 -2.47 13.59
CA SER A 68 4.95 -2.62 15.02
C SER A 68 3.94 -1.57 15.51
N GLU A 69 4.14 -0.31 15.15
CA GLU A 69 3.26 0.77 15.62
C GLU A 69 1.88 0.74 14.91
N LEU A 70 1.82 0.46 13.63
CA LEU A 70 0.54 0.32 12.92
C LEU A 70 -0.22 -0.92 13.39
N ASP A 71 0.45 -2.05 13.60
CA ASP A 71 -0.16 -3.28 14.09
C ASP A 71 -0.79 -3.09 15.49
N ARG A 72 -0.12 -2.34 16.36
CA ARG A 72 -0.67 -1.94 17.65
C ARG A 72 -1.98 -1.16 17.49
N ARG A 73 -1.99 -0.15 16.60
CA ARG A 73 -3.19 0.68 16.32
C ARG A 73 -4.32 -0.13 15.72
N PHE A 74 -4.03 -1.07 14.82
CA PHE A 74 -5.05 -1.95 14.25
C PHE A 74 -5.68 -2.84 15.31
N LYS A 75 -4.88 -3.41 16.22
CA LYS A 75 -5.38 -4.22 17.34
C LYS A 75 -6.23 -3.39 18.32
N GLU A 76 -5.86 -2.14 18.57
CA GLU A 76 -6.65 -1.23 19.38
C GLU A 76 -8.04 -0.90 18.76
N THR A 77 -8.14 -0.94 17.45
CA THR A 77 -9.42 -0.80 16.72
C THR A 77 -10.17 -2.11 16.53
N GLY A 78 -9.70 -3.22 17.13
CA GLY A 78 -10.35 -4.53 17.13
C GLY A 78 -9.96 -5.44 15.97
N HIS A 79 -9.00 -5.03 15.13
CA HIS A 79 -8.55 -5.85 13.99
C HIS A 79 -7.65 -7.00 14.43
N GLN A 80 -7.73 -8.08 13.66
CA GLN A 80 -6.92 -9.28 13.86
C GLN A 80 -6.08 -9.57 12.61
N ASN A 81 -4.85 -10.02 12.81
CA ASN A 81 -4.00 -10.43 11.71
C ASN A 81 -4.38 -11.83 11.23
N ALA A 82 -4.48 -11.96 9.91
CA ALA A 82 -4.62 -13.22 9.20
C ALA A 82 -3.54 -13.35 8.13
N TYR A 83 -3.41 -14.51 7.53
CA TYR A 83 -2.51 -14.72 6.39
C TYR A 83 -3.24 -15.50 5.30
N PHE A 84 -3.23 -14.97 4.09
CA PHE A 84 -3.82 -15.58 2.90
C PHE A 84 -2.72 -16.01 1.93
N PRO A 85 -2.94 -17.10 1.16
CA PRO A 85 -1.92 -17.62 0.25
C PRO A 85 -1.43 -16.62 -0.79
N LEU A 86 -0.15 -16.76 -1.15
CA LEU A 86 0.51 -15.95 -2.17
C LEU A 86 -0.07 -16.18 -3.57
N LEU A 87 -0.45 -17.43 -3.87
CA LEU A 87 -0.85 -17.88 -5.19
C LEU A 87 -2.36 -17.81 -5.36
N ILE A 88 -2.82 -17.19 -6.45
CA ILE A 88 -4.23 -17.04 -6.80
C ILE A 88 -4.50 -17.75 -8.12
N PRO A 89 -5.46 -18.69 -8.19
CA PRO A 89 -5.87 -19.33 -9.45
C PRO A 89 -6.35 -18.29 -10.48
N GLU A 90 -5.98 -18.48 -11.75
CA GLU A 90 -6.39 -17.59 -12.85
C GLU A 90 -7.92 -17.47 -12.95
N SER A 91 -8.63 -18.55 -12.72
CA SER A 91 -10.10 -18.59 -12.75
C SER A 91 -10.74 -17.60 -11.76
N LEU A 92 -10.14 -17.41 -10.58
CA LEU A 92 -10.63 -16.43 -9.61
C LEU A 92 -10.41 -14.98 -10.08
N LEU A 93 -9.25 -14.68 -10.70
CA LEU A 93 -8.98 -13.35 -11.26
C LEU A 93 -9.88 -13.04 -12.47
N LYS A 94 -10.16 -14.03 -13.31
CA LYS A 94 -11.11 -13.87 -14.43
C LYS A 94 -12.52 -13.54 -13.95
N LYS A 95 -12.96 -14.21 -12.89
CA LYS A 95 -14.26 -13.93 -12.27
C LYS A 95 -14.37 -12.47 -11.80
N GLU A 96 -13.29 -11.90 -11.26
CA GLU A 96 -13.25 -10.50 -10.88
C GLU A 96 -13.24 -9.57 -12.10
N ALA A 97 -12.39 -9.86 -13.10
CA ALA A 97 -12.27 -9.05 -14.32
C ALA A 97 -13.57 -8.96 -15.13
N GLU A 98 -14.43 -9.98 -15.08
CA GLU A 98 -15.73 -9.99 -15.75
C GLU A 98 -16.75 -9.03 -15.09
N HIS A 99 -16.52 -8.65 -13.83
CA HIS A 99 -17.47 -7.89 -13.03
C HIS A 99 -16.94 -6.53 -12.54
N VAL A 100 -15.62 -6.31 -12.63
CA VAL A 100 -14.95 -5.08 -12.19
C VAL A 100 -14.30 -4.39 -13.38
N GLU A 101 -14.93 -3.33 -13.86
CA GLU A 101 -14.42 -2.52 -14.97
C GLU A 101 -13.08 -1.87 -14.58
N GLY A 102 -12.08 -1.97 -15.46
CA GLY A 102 -10.75 -1.39 -15.23
C GLY A 102 -9.79 -2.24 -14.41
N PHE A 103 -10.19 -3.43 -13.98
CA PHE A 103 -9.30 -4.37 -13.29
C PHE A 103 -8.35 -5.05 -14.29
N ALA A 104 -7.14 -4.56 -14.40
CA ALA A 104 -6.07 -5.14 -15.22
C ALA A 104 -4.74 -5.08 -14.47
N PRO A 105 -4.54 -5.91 -13.43
CA PRO A 105 -3.28 -5.92 -12.69
C PRO A 105 -2.14 -6.42 -13.58
N GLU A 106 -0.97 -5.79 -13.47
CA GLU A 106 0.28 -6.31 -14.04
C GLU A 106 0.73 -7.54 -13.25
N VAL A 107 0.22 -8.70 -13.63
CA VAL A 107 0.35 -9.96 -12.88
C VAL A 107 1.58 -10.74 -13.32
N LEU A 108 2.33 -11.26 -12.36
CA LEU A 108 3.35 -12.27 -12.61
C LEU A 108 2.72 -13.67 -12.50
N TRP A 109 2.87 -14.46 -13.56
CA TRP A 109 2.25 -15.77 -13.68
C TRP A 109 3.20 -16.92 -13.38
N VAL A 110 2.74 -17.89 -12.59
CA VAL A 110 3.40 -19.18 -12.38
C VAL A 110 2.70 -20.20 -13.28
N THR A 111 3.47 -20.85 -14.14
CA THR A 111 2.98 -21.78 -15.17
C THR A 111 3.42 -23.23 -14.95
N GLU A 112 4.41 -23.43 -14.08
CA GLU A 112 5.00 -24.75 -13.81
C GLU A 112 5.17 -24.94 -12.30
N GLY A 113 4.97 -26.17 -11.83
CA GLY A 113 5.26 -26.62 -10.48
C GLY A 113 6.25 -27.79 -10.52
N GLY A 114 7.46 -27.57 -10.00
CA GLY A 114 8.56 -28.52 -10.23
C GLY A 114 8.93 -28.58 -11.71
N THR A 115 8.77 -29.76 -12.33
CA THR A 115 9.04 -29.97 -13.75
C THR A 115 7.79 -30.11 -14.60
N GLU A 116 6.62 -29.96 -14.00
CA GLU A 116 5.33 -30.18 -14.67
C GLU A 116 4.59 -28.85 -14.91
N LYS A 117 3.92 -28.76 -16.07
CA LYS A 117 3.04 -27.62 -16.34
C LYS A 117 1.80 -27.73 -15.47
N LEU A 118 1.41 -26.61 -14.89
CA LEU A 118 0.15 -26.50 -14.17
C LEU A 118 -1.03 -26.61 -15.13
N THR A 119 -2.10 -27.28 -14.71
CA THR A 119 -3.37 -27.32 -15.45
C THR A 119 -4.03 -25.97 -15.56
N GLU A 120 -3.80 -25.11 -14.56
CA GLU A 120 -4.25 -23.72 -14.51
C GLU A 120 -3.09 -22.85 -14.05
N ARG A 121 -2.89 -21.68 -14.68
CA ARG A 121 -1.89 -20.71 -14.24
C ARG A 121 -2.26 -20.15 -12.88
N LEU A 122 -1.25 -19.86 -12.09
CA LEU A 122 -1.41 -19.20 -10.80
C LEU A 122 -0.78 -17.81 -10.87
N ALA A 123 -1.50 -16.80 -10.39
CA ALA A 123 -0.97 -15.47 -10.23
C ALA A 123 -0.21 -15.35 -8.90
N ILE A 124 0.95 -14.73 -8.91
CA ILE A 124 1.50 -14.17 -7.67
C ILE A 124 0.65 -12.95 -7.33
N ARG A 125 0.08 -12.89 -6.14
CA ARG A 125 -0.92 -11.87 -5.75
C ARG A 125 -0.42 -10.45 -6.04
N PRO A 126 -1.14 -9.66 -6.86
CA PRO A 126 -0.92 -8.23 -6.99
C PRO A 126 -1.66 -7.42 -5.92
N THR A 127 -2.66 -8.04 -5.32
CA THR A 127 -3.53 -7.64 -4.21
C THR A 127 -4.34 -8.88 -3.80
N SER A 128 -5.03 -8.86 -2.66
CA SER A 128 -5.63 -10.06 -2.10
C SER A 128 -7.16 -10.07 -2.05
N GLU A 129 -7.86 -9.06 -2.60
CA GLU A 129 -9.33 -9.03 -2.61
C GLU A 129 -9.94 -10.34 -3.11
N THR A 130 -9.44 -10.84 -4.22
CA THR A 130 -9.91 -12.07 -4.90
C THR A 130 -9.88 -13.30 -3.97
N ILE A 131 -8.72 -13.57 -3.37
CA ILE A 131 -8.58 -14.75 -2.50
C ILE A 131 -9.30 -14.56 -1.17
N ILE A 132 -9.28 -13.36 -0.61
CA ILE A 132 -9.95 -13.04 0.65
C ILE A 132 -11.46 -13.15 0.50
N CYS A 133 -12.03 -12.54 -0.53
CA CYS A 133 -13.47 -12.60 -0.80
C CYS A 133 -13.96 -14.03 -1.04
N SER A 134 -13.15 -14.87 -1.72
CA SER A 134 -13.49 -16.29 -1.91
C SER A 134 -13.52 -17.09 -0.60
N MET A 135 -12.74 -16.68 0.41
CA MET A 135 -12.77 -17.29 1.74
C MET A 135 -13.91 -16.72 2.57
N TYR A 136 -14.17 -15.43 2.48
CA TYR A 136 -15.26 -14.77 3.21
C TYR A 136 -16.63 -15.32 2.80
N SER A 137 -16.83 -15.69 1.53
CA SER A 137 -18.07 -16.35 1.08
C SER A 137 -18.36 -17.68 1.80
N LYS A 138 -17.33 -18.33 2.33
CA LYS A 138 -17.44 -19.57 3.12
C LYS A 138 -17.60 -19.32 4.61
N TRP A 139 -16.99 -18.26 5.12
CA TRP A 139 -16.91 -17.98 6.55
C TRP A 139 -18.09 -17.18 7.07
N VAL A 140 -18.64 -16.28 6.25
CA VAL A 140 -19.78 -15.43 6.61
C VAL A 140 -21.08 -16.12 6.25
N GLN A 141 -21.86 -16.50 7.27
CA GLN A 141 -23.15 -17.18 7.11
C GLN A 141 -24.29 -16.43 7.82
N SER A 142 -23.98 -15.71 8.87
CA SER A 142 -24.94 -15.07 9.76
C SER A 142 -24.46 -13.69 10.19
N TYR A 143 -25.39 -12.82 10.56
CA TYR A 143 -25.08 -11.51 11.17
C TYR A 143 -24.17 -11.62 12.41
N ARG A 144 -24.12 -12.80 13.05
CA ARG A 144 -23.25 -13.05 14.21
C ARG A 144 -21.77 -13.18 13.84
N ASP A 145 -21.48 -13.43 12.58
CA ASP A 145 -20.13 -13.53 12.06
C ASP A 145 -19.56 -12.14 11.72
N LEU A 146 -20.40 -11.09 11.80
CA LEU A 146 -20.04 -9.72 11.43
C LEU A 146 -19.88 -8.79 12.66
N PRO A 147 -19.00 -7.79 12.61
CA PRO A 147 -18.06 -7.55 11.51
C PRO A 147 -16.86 -8.50 11.52
N LEU A 148 -16.30 -8.86 10.35
CA LEU A 148 -14.97 -9.43 10.25
C LEU A 148 -13.97 -8.28 10.00
N LEU A 149 -12.98 -8.17 10.87
CA LEU A 149 -11.98 -7.09 10.86
C LEU A 149 -10.58 -7.70 10.72
N TYR A 150 -10.17 -8.05 9.50
CA TYR A 150 -8.90 -8.70 9.27
C TYR A 150 -7.89 -7.81 8.56
N ASN A 151 -6.66 -7.96 8.97
CA ASN A 151 -5.46 -7.35 8.40
C ASN A 151 -4.46 -8.44 8.01
N GLN A 152 -3.68 -8.20 6.98
CA GLN A 152 -2.59 -9.07 6.56
C GLN A 152 -1.33 -8.24 6.33
N TRP A 153 -0.22 -8.67 6.95
CA TRP A 153 1.13 -8.22 6.62
C TRP A 153 1.73 -9.18 5.61
N ALA A 154 2.09 -8.67 4.44
CA ALA A 154 2.48 -9.53 3.33
C ALA A 154 3.34 -8.78 2.30
N ASN A 155 3.81 -9.52 1.31
CA ASN A 155 4.32 -8.96 0.06
C ASN A 155 3.27 -9.10 -1.05
N VAL A 156 3.40 -8.27 -2.08
CA VAL A 156 2.69 -8.39 -3.36
C VAL A 156 3.65 -8.12 -4.50
N VAL A 157 3.29 -8.61 -5.69
CA VAL A 157 4.08 -8.40 -6.91
C VAL A 157 3.20 -7.76 -7.97
N ARG A 158 3.64 -6.59 -8.45
CA ARG A 158 3.06 -5.88 -9.60
C ARG A 158 4.17 -5.69 -10.63
N TRP A 159 4.03 -6.27 -11.81
CA TRP A 159 5.09 -6.28 -12.82
C TRP A 159 5.24 -4.91 -13.48
N GLU A 160 5.84 -3.99 -12.73
CA GLU A 160 6.00 -2.58 -13.09
C GLU A 160 7.12 -2.37 -14.12
N LYS A 161 6.86 -1.55 -15.13
CA LYS A 161 7.85 -1.22 -16.18
C LYS A 161 8.92 -0.25 -15.69
N THR A 162 8.52 0.71 -14.85
CA THR A 162 9.40 1.74 -14.29
C THR A 162 9.40 1.64 -12.77
N THR A 163 10.58 1.49 -12.17
CA THR A 163 10.71 1.28 -10.73
C THR A 163 11.63 2.32 -10.11
N ARG A 164 11.40 2.63 -8.84
CA ARG A 164 12.23 3.47 -7.98
C ARG A 164 12.18 2.92 -6.55
N PRO A 165 13.34 2.78 -5.87
CA PRO A 165 13.40 2.23 -4.53
C PRO A 165 12.36 2.83 -3.59
N PHE A 166 11.69 2.01 -2.80
CA PHE A 166 10.56 2.29 -1.92
C PHE A 166 9.32 2.89 -2.60
N LEU A 167 9.46 3.82 -3.54
CA LEU A 167 8.34 4.56 -4.12
C LEU A 167 7.51 3.72 -5.09
N ARG A 168 8.18 2.92 -5.92
CA ARG A 168 7.55 2.03 -6.91
C ARG A 168 8.48 0.88 -7.25
N THR A 169 8.19 -0.32 -6.76
CA THR A 169 8.96 -1.54 -6.99
C THR A 169 8.05 -2.66 -7.49
N ALA A 170 8.62 -3.64 -8.20
CA ALA A 170 7.85 -4.77 -8.70
C ALA A 170 7.35 -5.65 -7.56
N GLU A 171 8.17 -5.88 -6.55
CA GLU A 171 7.78 -6.49 -5.28
C GLU A 171 7.92 -5.48 -4.16
N PHE A 172 6.97 -5.46 -3.24
CA PHE A 172 7.02 -4.61 -2.05
C PHE A 172 6.30 -5.26 -0.87
N LEU A 173 6.72 -4.87 0.33
CA LEU A 173 6.04 -5.20 1.56
C LEU A 173 4.94 -4.18 1.81
N TRP A 174 3.84 -4.68 2.31
CA TRP A 174 2.69 -3.86 2.65
C TRP A 174 1.86 -4.44 3.78
N GLN A 175 0.86 -3.71 4.14
CA GLN A 175 -0.27 -4.14 4.92
C GLN A 175 -1.53 -3.91 4.08
N GLU A 176 -2.44 -4.86 4.14
CA GLU A 176 -3.78 -4.74 3.57
C GLU A 176 -4.82 -5.20 4.58
N GLY A 177 -5.75 -4.32 4.87
CA GLY A 177 -6.91 -4.64 5.69
C GLY A 177 -8.13 -4.91 4.80
N HIS A 178 -8.91 -5.91 5.17
CA HIS A 178 -10.13 -6.27 4.48
C HIS A 178 -11.21 -6.55 5.51
N THR A 179 -12.27 -5.76 5.49
CA THR A 179 -13.33 -5.88 6.49
C THR A 179 -14.69 -6.10 5.86
N ILE A 180 -15.56 -6.77 6.59
CA ILE A 180 -16.95 -7.04 6.19
C ILE A 180 -17.90 -6.61 7.30
N HIS A 181 -18.98 -5.94 6.89
CA HIS A 181 -19.96 -5.32 7.77
C HIS A 181 -21.38 -5.68 7.35
N ALA A 182 -22.31 -5.60 8.31
CA ALA A 182 -23.72 -5.85 8.07
C ALA A 182 -24.41 -4.66 7.37
N THR A 183 -23.95 -3.44 7.62
CA THR A 183 -24.60 -2.23 7.10
C THR A 183 -23.59 -1.35 6.33
N MET A 184 -24.15 -0.47 5.50
CA MET A 184 -23.40 0.53 4.75
C MET A 184 -22.68 1.50 5.69
N GLU A 185 -23.40 1.97 6.70
CA GLU A 185 -22.91 2.96 7.66
C GLU A 185 -21.73 2.43 8.47
N GLU A 186 -21.73 1.14 8.83
CA GLU A 186 -20.61 0.49 9.50
C GLU A 186 -19.38 0.48 8.60
N ALA A 187 -19.53 0.12 7.32
CA ALA A 187 -18.43 0.06 6.36
C ALA A 187 -17.87 1.44 6.01
N GLU A 188 -18.72 2.45 5.83
CA GLU A 188 -18.29 3.84 5.63
C GLU A 188 -17.53 4.38 6.83
N THR A 189 -18.05 4.13 8.05
CA THR A 189 -17.37 4.50 9.30
C THR A 189 -16.01 3.85 9.40
N GLU A 190 -15.90 2.57 9.07
CA GLU A 190 -14.62 1.83 9.07
C GLU A 190 -13.64 2.41 8.04
N THR A 191 -14.11 2.74 6.84
CA THR A 191 -13.28 3.35 5.79
C THR A 191 -12.62 4.64 6.27
N ILE A 192 -13.39 5.53 6.89
CA ILE A 192 -12.88 6.81 7.39
C ILE A 192 -12.02 6.63 8.65
N LYS A 193 -12.37 5.69 9.52
CA LYS A 193 -11.56 5.33 10.70
C LYS A 193 -10.15 4.92 10.30
N MET A 194 -10.01 4.01 9.34
CA MET A 194 -8.70 3.51 8.92
C MET A 194 -7.88 4.56 8.16
N LEU A 195 -8.52 5.43 7.38
CA LEU A 195 -7.87 6.60 6.80
C LEU A 195 -7.27 7.50 7.88
N ASN A 196 -8.02 7.77 8.96
CA ASN A 196 -7.56 8.59 10.08
C ASN A 196 -6.41 7.93 10.84
N VAL A 197 -6.45 6.61 11.06
CA VAL A 197 -5.33 5.85 11.65
C VAL A 197 -4.03 6.08 10.86
N TYR A 198 -4.09 6.04 9.53
CA TYR A 198 -2.93 6.31 8.68
C TYR A 198 -2.47 7.75 8.75
N ARG A 199 -3.40 8.71 8.70
CA ARG A 199 -3.07 10.13 8.82
C ARG A 199 -2.36 10.41 10.14
N GLU A 200 -2.95 10.01 11.25
CA GLU A 200 -2.37 10.23 12.59
C GLU A 200 -1.02 9.53 12.75
N PHE A 201 -0.85 8.36 12.16
CA PHE A 201 0.44 7.69 12.14
C PHE A 201 1.48 8.49 11.37
N CYS A 202 1.16 8.96 10.17
CA CYS A 202 2.08 9.78 9.36
C CYS A 202 2.45 11.08 10.08
N GLU A 203 1.46 11.80 10.61
CA GLU A 203 1.69 13.12 11.24
C GLU A 203 2.39 13.02 12.59
N ASN A 204 1.97 12.09 13.46
CA ASN A 204 2.40 12.05 14.85
C ASN A 204 3.58 11.10 15.11
N VAL A 205 3.81 10.11 14.25
CA VAL A 205 4.90 9.15 14.41
C VAL A 205 6.02 9.38 13.40
N LEU A 206 5.65 9.52 12.11
CA LEU A 206 6.63 9.77 11.05
C LEU A 206 7.00 11.26 10.93
N ALA A 207 6.31 12.18 11.60
CA ALA A 207 6.42 13.64 11.42
C ALA A 207 6.29 14.04 9.93
N MET A 208 5.50 13.32 9.17
CA MET A 208 5.26 13.51 7.75
C MET A 208 3.85 14.11 7.56
N PRO A 209 3.74 15.42 7.26
CA PRO A 209 2.46 16.05 6.99
C PRO A 209 1.78 15.43 5.77
N VAL A 210 0.49 15.14 5.88
CA VAL A 210 -0.30 14.57 4.79
C VAL A 210 -1.63 15.29 4.63
N THR A 211 -2.13 15.32 3.39
CA THR A 211 -3.47 15.79 3.07
C THR A 211 -4.38 14.60 2.84
N SER A 212 -5.53 14.57 3.50
CA SER A 212 -6.55 13.54 3.29
C SER A 212 -7.60 14.02 2.28
N GLY A 213 -8.03 13.14 1.40
CA GLY A 213 -9.05 13.48 0.43
C GLY A 213 -9.72 12.27 -0.21
N ARG A 214 -10.87 12.50 -0.83
CA ARG A 214 -11.56 11.54 -1.70
C ARG A 214 -10.98 11.65 -3.10
N LYS A 215 -10.66 10.52 -3.71
CA LYS A 215 -10.17 10.45 -5.10
C LYS A 215 -11.30 10.73 -6.09
N THR A 216 -10.90 11.25 -7.25
CA THR A 216 -11.81 11.44 -8.38
C THR A 216 -12.27 10.08 -8.95
N GLU A 217 -13.34 10.09 -9.73
CA GLU A 217 -13.88 8.88 -10.36
C GLU A 217 -12.83 8.15 -11.24
N ASN A 218 -11.91 8.90 -11.87
CA ASN A 218 -10.87 8.34 -12.73
C ASN A 218 -9.70 7.72 -11.97
N GLU A 219 -9.55 8.04 -10.69
CA GLU A 219 -8.40 7.61 -9.87
C GLU A 219 -8.79 6.67 -8.73
N LYS A 220 -10.09 6.46 -8.52
CA LYS A 220 -10.56 5.54 -7.50
C LYS A 220 -10.16 4.11 -7.80
N PHE A 221 -10.05 3.30 -6.77
CA PHE A 221 -9.79 1.86 -6.92
C PHE A 221 -10.91 1.18 -7.73
N ALA A 222 -10.52 0.35 -8.69
CA ALA A 222 -11.47 -0.39 -9.52
C ALA A 222 -12.39 -1.27 -8.66
N GLY A 223 -13.69 -1.14 -8.84
CA GLY A 223 -14.71 -1.82 -8.01
C GLY A 223 -15.07 -1.15 -6.69
N ALA A 224 -14.38 -0.09 -6.28
CA ALA A 224 -14.79 0.70 -5.12
C ALA A 224 -15.92 1.68 -5.47
N VAL A 225 -16.81 1.91 -4.50
CA VAL A 225 -17.76 3.03 -4.55
C VAL A 225 -17.00 4.33 -4.33
N ASP A 226 -16.19 4.39 -3.27
CA ASP A 226 -15.34 5.51 -2.93
C ASP A 226 -13.92 5.06 -2.56
N THR A 227 -12.95 5.88 -2.91
CA THR A 227 -11.56 5.74 -2.49
C THR A 227 -11.09 7.02 -1.83
N TYR A 228 -10.53 6.87 -0.65
CA TYR A 228 -9.86 7.95 0.07
C TYR A 228 -8.36 7.69 0.10
N SER A 229 -7.56 8.75 0.10
CA SER A 229 -6.12 8.68 0.24
C SER A 229 -5.59 9.70 1.23
N ILE A 230 -4.43 9.42 1.77
CA ILE A 230 -3.53 10.40 2.36
C ILE A 230 -2.35 10.61 1.40
N GLU A 231 -2.01 11.86 1.17
CA GLU A 231 -0.96 12.24 0.23
C GLU A 231 0.05 13.17 0.89
N ALA A 232 1.34 12.82 0.78
CA ALA A 232 2.46 13.66 1.21
C ALA A 232 2.96 14.51 0.03
N LEU A 233 3.45 15.70 0.31
CA LEU A 233 4.07 16.55 -0.69
C LEU A 233 5.57 16.23 -0.78
N MET A 234 6.02 15.77 -1.94
CA MET A 234 7.45 15.54 -2.20
C MET A 234 8.18 16.84 -2.49
N HIS A 235 9.49 16.87 -2.30
CA HIS A 235 10.32 18.06 -2.51
C HIS A 235 10.22 18.63 -3.95
N ASP A 236 9.98 17.79 -4.94
CA ASP A 236 9.76 18.20 -6.35
C ASP A 236 8.34 18.72 -6.64
N GLY A 237 7.54 18.92 -5.62
CA GLY A 237 6.17 19.43 -5.73
C GLY A 237 5.12 18.39 -6.13
N LYS A 238 5.50 17.12 -6.26
CA LYS A 238 4.55 16.03 -6.58
C LYS A 238 3.90 15.47 -5.33
N ALA A 239 2.62 15.12 -5.46
CA ALA A 239 1.92 14.37 -4.42
C ALA A 239 2.36 12.90 -4.44
N LEU A 240 2.66 12.36 -3.25
CA LEU A 240 2.92 10.94 -3.02
C LEU A 240 1.74 10.34 -2.28
N GLN A 241 1.03 9.40 -2.91
CA GLN A 241 0.01 8.61 -2.22
C GLN A 241 0.69 7.75 -1.14
N ALA A 242 0.46 8.08 0.11
CA ALA A 242 1.07 7.45 1.27
C ALA A 242 0.23 6.31 1.85
N GLY A 243 -1.09 6.36 1.67
CA GLY A 243 -2.02 5.30 2.09
C GLY A 243 -3.39 5.49 1.46
N THR A 244 -4.17 4.41 1.40
CA THR A 244 -5.53 4.41 0.85
C THR A 244 -6.51 3.67 1.74
N SER A 245 -7.77 4.10 1.69
CA SER A 245 -8.90 3.40 2.30
C SER A 245 -10.08 3.43 1.34
N HIS A 246 -10.63 2.26 1.05
CA HIS A 246 -11.65 2.07 0.03
C HIS A 246 -12.96 1.62 0.66
N PHE A 247 -14.04 2.32 0.35
CA PHE A 247 -15.38 1.84 0.54
C PHE A 247 -15.77 1.02 -0.69
N LEU A 248 -15.77 -0.30 -0.58
CA LEU A 248 -16.03 -1.22 -1.68
C LEU A 248 -17.52 -1.41 -1.95
N GLY A 249 -18.38 -0.98 -1.01
CA GLY A 249 -19.81 -1.20 -1.11
C GLY A 249 -20.14 -2.69 -1.08
N GLN A 250 -20.96 -3.15 -2.03
CA GLN A 250 -21.36 -4.55 -2.19
C GLN A 250 -20.86 -5.17 -3.49
N HIS A 251 -19.99 -4.52 -4.24
CA HIS A 251 -19.57 -5.00 -5.56
C HIS A 251 -18.90 -6.38 -5.45
N PHE A 252 -17.85 -6.50 -4.64
CA PHE A 252 -17.15 -7.76 -4.42
C PHE A 252 -18.04 -8.80 -3.74
N SER A 253 -18.90 -8.40 -2.80
CA SER A 253 -19.84 -9.31 -2.15
C SER A 253 -20.81 -9.95 -3.15
N LYS A 254 -21.25 -9.22 -4.15
CA LYS A 254 -22.10 -9.76 -5.22
C LYS A 254 -21.33 -10.69 -6.15
N VAL A 255 -20.10 -10.34 -6.53
CA VAL A 255 -19.23 -11.18 -7.39
C VAL A 255 -18.91 -12.52 -6.73
N TYR A 256 -18.57 -12.50 -5.43
CA TYR A 256 -18.16 -13.69 -4.69
C TYR A 256 -19.28 -14.35 -3.88
N ASP A 257 -20.53 -13.86 -4.00
CA ASP A 257 -21.72 -14.34 -3.30
C ASP A 257 -21.56 -14.35 -1.76
N ILE A 258 -20.99 -13.25 -1.22
CA ILE A 258 -20.80 -13.09 0.22
C ILE A 258 -22.09 -12.58 0.84
N LYS A 259 -22.86 -13.51 1.38
CA LYS A 259 -24.18 -13.28 2.00
C LYS A 259 -24.21 -13.74 3.44
N PHE A 260 -25.06 -13.12 4.21
CA PHE A 260 -25.35 -13.53 5.59
C PHE A 260 -26.83 -13.52 5.84
N LEU A 261 -27.27 -14.42 6.72
CA LEU A 261 -28.64 -14.42 7.25
C LEU A 261 -28.74 -13.31 8.32
N ASP A 262 -29.53 -12.29 8.04
CA ASP A 262 -29.74 -11.17 8.96
C ASP A 262 -30.78 -11.49 10.04
N LYS A 263 -30.88 -10.63 11.03
CA LYS A 263 -31.81 -10.74 12.18
C LYS A 263 -33.30 -10.85 11.77
N ASP A 264 -33.64 -10.30 10.61
CA ASP A 264 -34.97 -10.37 10.03
C ASP A 264 -35.26 -11.68 9.26
N GLY A 265 -34.34 -12.64 9.28
CA GLY A 265 -34.47 -13.92 8.59
C GLY A 265 -34.23 -13.85 7.08
N LYS A 266 -33.73 -12.73 6.55
CA LYS A 266 -33.45 -12.55 5.13
C LYS A 266 -31.96 -12.67 4.82
N GLN A 267 -31.65 -13.18 3.64
CA GLN A 267 -30.31 -13.15 3.09
C GLN A 267 -29.97 -11.76 2.57
N LYS A 268 -28.84 -11.20 3.02
CA LYS A 268 -28.33 -9.91 2.58
C LYS A 268 -26.89 -10.02 2.13
N TYR A 269 -26.48 -9.24 1.14
CA TYR A 269 -25.07 -9.08 0.79
C TYR A 269 -24.37 -8.21 1.82
N ALA A 270 -23.16 -8.60 2.17
CA ALA A 270 -22.34 -7.84 3.11
C ALA A 270 -21.74 -6.59 2.45
N TRP A 271 -21.39 -5.60 3.28
CA TRP A 271 -20.69 -4.39 2.92
C TRP A 271 -19.21 -4.53 3.23
N GLN A 272 -18.35 -4.01 2.35
CA GLN A 272 -16.92 -4.29 2.45
C GLN A 272 -16.07 -3.02 2.40
N THR A 273 -14.91 -3.10 3.05
CA THR A 273 -13.82 -2.12 2.93
C THR A 273 -12.51 -2.81 2.64
N SER A 274 -11.57 -2.09 2.02
CA SER A 274 -10.15 -2.46 2.03
C SER A 274 -9.30 -1.22 2.23
N TRP A 275 -8.15 -1.39 2.85
CA TRP A 275 -7.26 -0.28 3.18
C TRP A 275 -5.81 -0.76 3.30
N GLY A 276 -4.85 0.11 2.92
CA GLY A 276 -3.45 -0.32 2.86
C GLY A 276 -2.42 0.78 2.83
N VAL A 277 -1.26 0.44 3.38
CA VAL A 277 0.00 1.18 3.28
C VAL A 277 1.15 0.25 2.94
N THR A 278 2.21 0.78 2.35
CA THR A 278 3.34 0.00 1.88
C THR A 278 4.67 0.58 2.38
N THR A 279 5.76 -0.07 2.07
CA THR A 279 7.11 0.48 2.23
C THR A 279 7.34 1.83 1.53
N ARG A 280 6.38 2.30 0.71
CA ARG A 280 6.38 3.66 0.15
C ARG A 280 6.42 4.74 1.22
N LEU A 281 5.90 4.48 2.43
CA LEU A 281 6.02 5.40 3.57
C LEU A 281 7.47 5.76 3.88
N ILE A 282 8.40 4.80 3.76
CA ILE A 282 9.83 5.07 3.93
C ILE A 282 10.33 6.04 2.85
N GLY A 283 9.86 5.84 1.61
CA GLY A 283 10.20 6.75 0.51
C GLY A 283 9.68 8.17 0.68
N GLY A 284 8.53 8.33 1.33
CA GLY A 284 7.98 9.64 1.67
C GLY A 284 8.67 10.30 2.86
N LEU A 285 9.23 9.49 3.76
CA LEU A 285 9.97 9.97 4.93
C LEU A 285 11.38 10.51 4.57
N ILE A 286 12.02 9.97 3.53
CA ILE A 286 13.33 10.41 3.00
C ILE A 286 13.20 11.75 2.30
#